data_2ed18b592006839ba5894d9a74e17991
#
_entry.id   2ed18b592006839ba5894d9a74e17991
#
_cell.length_a   1.000
_cell.length_b   1.000
_cell.length_c   1.000
_cell.angle_alpha   90.00
_cell.angle_beta   90.00
_cell.angle_gamma   90.00
#
_symmetry.space_group_name_H-M   'P 1'
#
loop_
_entity.id
_entity.type
_entity.pdbx_description
1 polymer ?
#
loop_
_entity_poly.entity_id
_entity_poly.type
_entity_poly.pdbx_seq_one_letter_code
_entity_poly.pdbx_strand_id
1 'polypeptide(L)'
;MNLVREKVIHKKYGTGEITKLDNDHVYVKFQSVDQEKIFKYPSCFDVDGYLTLENQDIKTTKTSTTRNQANKNKNNKKQWNQSYKTMDVFYEKYKDALQGEISYLRKNGGKKQSLFDGKLIEFKKGKYIYSFESDDELSYPEGTPITIWHRQEKEEGSIVGCEEFTIIIETKAKLGKDIPSIDISAEPWRLLNSLIERLTIMKSEPSQIVKSLICEGTNSIDQSDTEISRGQDTAVKMSFEQLITFVWGPPGTGKTQTLAKIALKHIENEEKVLMLSYSNVSVDGAVKRVAKLAGDTIKPGIFVRYGYPKDKELLNLNFL
;
A
#
# COMPACT_ATOMS: atom_id res chain seq x y z
N MET A 1 -24.17 16.26 9.29
CA MET A 1 -23.49 17.03 10.36
C MET A 1 -22.75 18.16 9.67
N ASN A 2 -22.90 19.38 10.11
CA ASN A 2 -22.18 20.49 9.50
C ASN A 2 -20.86 20.69 10.29
N LEU A 3 -19.76 20.18 9.77
CA LEU A 3 -18.44 20.29 10.40
C LEU A 3 -17.73 21.62 10.08
N VAL A 4 -18.32 22.46 9.24
CA VAL A 4 -17.74 23.78 8.88
C VAL A 4 -17.71 24.67 10.11
N ARG A 5 -16.53 25.27 10.38
CA ARG A 5 -16.14 26.05 11.57
C ARG A 5 -15.79 25.22 12.82
N GLU A 6 -15.80 23.89 12.73
CA GLU A 6 -15.24 23.08 13.82
C GLU A 6 -13.72 23.17 13.82
N LYS A 7 -13.15 23.13 15.03
CA LYS A 7 -11.71 23.09 15.22
C LYS A 7 -11.19 21.68 15.17
N VAL A 8 -10.08 21.51 14.48
CA VAL A 8 -9.38 20.23 14.31
C VAL A 8 -7.92 20.36 14.73
N ILE A 9 -7.35 19.24 15.15
CA ILE A 9 -5.94 19.12 15.52
C ILE A 9 -5.28 18.16 14.53
N HIS A 10 -4.16 18.59 13.95
CA HIS A 10 -3.30 17.80 13.09
C HIS A 10 -1.90 17.69 13.70
N LYS A 11 -1.27 16.49 13.64
CA LYS A 11 0.03 16.24 14.28
C LYS A 11 1.15 17.19 13.82
N LYS A 12 1.19 17.53 12.52
CA LYS A 12 2.24 18.36 11.91
C LYS A 12 1.88 19.85 11.95
N TYR A 13 0.62 20.20 11.72
CA TYR A 13 0.18 21.60 11.53
C TYR A 13 -0.48 22.23 12.76
N GLY A 14 -0.71 21.46 13.82
CA GLY A 14 -1.35 21.93 15.04
C GLY A 14 -2.86 22.15 14.86
N THR A 15 -3.39 23.21 15.53
CA THR A 15 -4.82 23.53 15.51
C THR A 15 -5.21 24.26 14.22
N GLY A 16 -6.28 23.85 13.61
CA GLY A 16 -6.89 24.47 12.44
C GLY A 16 -8.42 24.55 12.54
N GLU A 17 -9.05 25.24 11.60
CA GLU A 17 -10.51 25.37 11.50
C GLU A 17 -10.97 24.85 10.14
N ILE A 18 -12.06 24.07 10.12
CA ILE A 18 -12.68 23.60 8.88
C ILE A 18 -13.40 24.75 8.20
N THR A 19 -12.91 25.16 7.05
CA THR A 19 -13.44 26.26 6.25
C THR A 19 -14.52 25.82 5.30
N LYS A 20 -14.39 24.60 4.76
CA LYS A 20 -15.31 24.01 3.79
C LYS A 20 -15.34 22.51 3.90
N LEU A 21 -16.49 21.92 3.59
CA LEU A 21 -16.71 20.47 3.48
C LEU A 21 -17.50 20.20 2.20
N ASP A 22 -17.04 19.27 1.39
CA ASP A 22 -17.80 18.68 0.30
C ASP A 22 -17.94 17.15 0.48
N ASN A 23 -18.44 16.44 -0.53
CA ASN A 23 -18.72 15.00 -0.40
C ASN A 23 -17.46 14.16 -0.18
N ASP A 24 -16.32 14.60 -0.68
CA ASP A 24 -15.09 13.82 -0.74
C ASP A 24 -13.91 14.48 -0.02
N HIS A 25 -14.04 15.79 0.33
CA HIS A 25 -12.93 16.56 0.90
C HIS A 25 -13.36 17.49 2.03
N VAL A 26 -12.45 17.66 3.00
CA VAL A 26 -12.52 18.69 4.03
C VAL A 26 -11.36 19.67 3.85
N TYR A 27 -11.66 20.95 3.92
CA TYR A 27 -10.71 22.05 3.75
C TYR A 27 -10.42 22.64 5.13
N VAL A 28 -9.15 22.75 5.49
CA VAL A 28 -8.72 23.19 6.83
C VAL A 28 -7.70 24.31 6.72
N LYS A 29 -7.96 25.42 7.41
CA LYS A 29 -7.01 26.51 7.58
C LYS A 29 -6.30 26.35 8.93
N PHE A 30 -5.01 26.08 8.90
CA PHE A 30 -4.18 25.98 10.09
C PHE A 30 -3.53 27.32 10.44
N GLN A 31 -3.28 27.55 11.72
CA GLN A 31 -2.61 28.78 12.19
C GLN A 31 -1.12 28.83 11.78
N SER A 32 -0.50 27.68 11.60
CA SER A 32 0.91 27.53 11.27
C SER A 32 1.24 27.60 9.79
N VAL A 33 0.22 27.65 8.91
CA VAL A 33 0.39 27.58 7.44
C VAL A 33 -0.51 28.61 6.77
N ASP A 34 0.06 29.37 5.83
CA ASP A 34 -0.71 30.41 5.11
C ASP A 34 -1.74 29.85 4.14
N GLN A 35 -1.46 28.68 3.57
CA GLN A 35 -2.35 28.01 2.62
C GLN A 35 -3.31 27.06 3.32
N GLU A 36 -4.50 26.91 2.73
CA GLU A 36 -5.50 25.94 3.15
C GLU A 36 -5.07 24.52 2.74
N LYS A 37 -5.24 23.54 3.61
CA LYS A 37 -4.94 22.13 3.34
C LYS A 37 -6.21 21.34 3.11
N ILE A 38 -6.14 20.41 2.15
CA ILE A 38 -7.29 19.62 1.69
C ILE A 38 -7.08 18.15 2.05
N PHE A 39 -8.00 17.58 2.82
CA PHE A 39 -7.95 16.19 3.27
C PHE A 39 -9.12 15.39 2.69
N LYS A 40 -8.92 14.09 2.49
CA LYS A 40 -10.00 13.19 2.04
C LYS A 40 -11.01 12.95 3.15
N TYR A 41 -12.28 13.26 2.87
CA TYR A 41 -13.39 13.02 3.79
C TYR A 41 -14.13 11.71 3.43
N PRO A 42 -14.58 10.89 4.39
CA PRO A 42 -14.43 11.07 5.86
C PRO A 42 -13.14 10.48 6.45
N SER A 43 -12.29 9.82 5.67
CA SER A 43 -11.14 9.03 6.12
C SER A 43 -10.11 9.78 6.97
N CYS A 44 -10.00 11.10 6.79
CA CYS A 44 -9.12 11.93 7.62
C CYS A 44 -9.48 11.95 9.12
N PHE A 45 -10.70 11.53 9.49
CA PHE A 45 -11.18 11.43 10.87
C PHE A 45 -11.23 9.99 11.42
N ASP A 46 -10.79 9.00 10.65
CA ASP A 46 -10.73 7.61 11.12
C ASP A 46 -9.66 7.43 12.22
N VAL A 47 -9.61 6.25 12.84
CA VAL A 47 -8.68 5.93 13.94
C VAL A 47 -7.21 6.18 13.55
N ASP A 48 -6.88 5.93 12.28
CA ASP A 48 -5.55 6.17 11.69
C ASP A 48 -5.51 7.46 10.87
N GLY A 49 -6.56 8.30 10.96
CA GLY A 49 -6.69 9.55 10.23
C GLY A 49 -5.83 10.68 10.81
N TYR A 50 -5.67 11.73 10.02
CA TYR A 50 -4.75 12.83 10.35
C TYR A 50 -5.38 13.93 11.19
N LEU A 51 -6.72 14.02 11.21
CA LEU A 51 -7.47 15.07 11.88
C LEU A 51 -8.23 14.53 13.08
N THR A 52 -8.18 15.27 14.20
CA THR A 52 -8.99 15.01 15.38
C THR A 52 -9.81 16.25 15.71
N LEU A 53 -11.11 16.10 15.93
CA LEU A 53 -11.96 17.22 16.38
C LEU A 53 -11.57 17.62 17.81
N GLU A 54 -11.41 18.93 18.04
CA GLU A 54 -11.02 19.45 19.38
C GLU A 54 -12.09 19.18 20.44
N ASN A 55 -13.38 19.20 20.07
CA ASN A 55 -14.51 18.87 20.93
C ASN A 55 -14.89 17.39 20.82
N GLN A 56 -14.41 16.55 21.74
CA GLN A 56 -14.72 15.10 21.79
C GLN A 56 -16.16 14.75 22.24
N ASP A 57 -17.03 15.70 22.48
CA ASP A 57 -18.41 15.42 22.94
C ASP A 57 -19.39 15.03 21.81
N ILE A 58 -18.95 14.97 20.59
CA ILE A 58 -19.75 14.46 19.48
C ILE A 58 -19.51 12.95 19.37
N LYS A 59 -20.28 12.17 20.11
CA LYS A 59 -20.43 10.72 19.87
C LYS A 59 -20.64 10.51 18.37
N THR A 60 -19.63 9.93 17.72
CA THR A 60 -19.78 9.41 16.37
C THR A 60 -20.98 8.46 16.36
N THR A 61 -22.10 8.92 15.92
CA THR A 61 -23.24 8.09 15.59
C THR A 61 -22.74 7.15 14.49
N LYS A 62 -22.43 5.93 14.87
CA LYS A 62 -22.30 4.80 13.94
C LYS A 62 -23.59 4.76 13.15
N THR A 63 -23.59 5.39 11.99
CA THR A 63 -24.68 5.28 11.04
C THR A 63 -24.77 3.80 10.66
N SER A 64 -25.85 3.20 11.10
CA SER A 64 -26.24 1.82 10.84
C SER A 64 -26.57 1.63 9.35
N THR A 65 -25.55 1.67 8.50
CA THR A 65 -25.67 1.30 7.08
C THR A 65 -25.43 -0.20 6.86
N THR A 66 -25.31 -0.96 7.96
CA THR A 66 -24.93 -2.38 7.93
C THR A 66 -26.13 -3.33 7.73
N ARG A 67 -27.37 -2.86 7.70
CA ARG A 67 -28.53 -3.76 7.53
C ARG A 67 -29.01 -3.97 6.10
N ASN A 68 -28.74 -3.06 5.16
CA ASN A 68 -29.18 -3.22 3.78
C ASN A 68 -28.13 -3.83 2.83
N GLN A 69 -26.87 -3.92 3.26
CA GLN A 69 -25.81 -4.61 2.47
C GLN A 69 -25.80 -6.13 2.70
N ALA A 70 -26.31 -6.62 3.82
CA ALA A 70 -26.36 -8.07 4.10
C ALA A 70 -27.29 -8.86 3.15
N ASN A 71 -28.34 -8.22 2.62
CA ASN A 71 -29.23 -8.87 1.67
C ASN A 71 -28.77 -8.78 0.20
N LYS A 72 -27.96 -7.80 -0.17
CA LYS A 72 -27.30 -7.76 -1.50
C LYS A 72 -26.11 -8.72 -1.59
N ASN A 73 -25.40 -8.97 -0.47
CA ASN A 73 -24.29 -9.90 -0.45
C ASN A 73 -24.69 -11.39 -0.49
N LYS A 74 -25.94 -11.75 -0.15
CA LYS A 74 -26.38 -13.15 -0.31
C LYS A 74 -26.52 -13.59 -1.78
N ASN A 75 -26.83 -12.67 -2.69
CA ASN A 75 -26.86 -12.98 -4.11
C ASN A 75 -25.46 -12.93 -4.76
N ASN A 76 -24.54 -12.16 -4.22
CA ASN A 76 -23.15 -12.15 -4.71
C ASN A 76 -22.32 -13.33 -4.20
N LYS A 77 -22.63 -13.94 -3.05
CA LYS A 77 -21.92 -15.15 -2.58
C LYS A 77 -22.06 -16.36 -3.50
N LYS A 78 -23.12 -16.43 -4.31
CA LYS A 78 -23.25 -17.51 -5.33
C LYS A 78 -22.37 -17.34 -6.56
N GLN A 79 -21.84 -16.15 -6.79
CA GLN A 79 -21.02 -15.85 -7.97
C GLN A 79 -19.51 -16.08 -7.75
N TRP A 80 -19.05 -16.14 -6.49
CA TRP A 80 -17.63 -16.33 -6.14
C TRP A 80 -17.16 -17.79 -6.17
N ASN A 81 -18.09 -18.76 -6.28
CA ASN A 81 -17.76 -20.19 -6.32
C ASN A 81 -17.65 -20.75 -7.75
N GLN A 82 -17.58 -19.92 -8.79
CA GLN A 82 -17.18 -20.39 -10.11
C GLN A 82 -15.65 -20.51 -10.16
N SER A 83 -15.13 -21.70 -9.84
CA SER A 83 -13.79 -22.07 -10.24
C SER A 83 -13.69 -21.88 -11.76
N TYR A 84 -12.67 -21.17 -12.22
CA TYR A 84 -12.43 -21.04 -13.65
C TYR A 84 -12.14 -22.43 -14.20
N LYS A 85 -12.95 -22.87 -15.18
CA LYS A 85 -12.81 -24.21 -15.76
C LYS A 85 -11.45 -24.44 -16.43
N THR A 86 -10.80 -23.35 -16.88
CA THR A 86 -9.47 -23.38 -17.46
C THR A 86 -8.70 -22.12 -17.16
N MET A 87 -7.36 -22.22 -17.18
CA MET A 87 -6.47 -21.07 -17.03
C MET A 87 -6.69 -20.02 -18.12
N ASP A 88 -7.00 -20.42 -19.34
CA ASP A 88 -7.26 -19.49 -20.44
C ASP A 88 -8.45 -18.59 -20.15
N VAL A 89 -9.55 -19.13 -19.64
CA VAL A 89 -10.72 -18.33 -19.26
C VAL A 89 -10.39 -17.35 -18.15
N PHE A 90 -9.54 -17.75 -17.19
CA PHE A 90 -9.08 -16.85 -16.13
C PHE A 90 -8.26 -15.69 -16.72
N TYR A 91 -7.25 -15.99 -17.55
CA TYR A 91 -6.39 -14.97 -18.13
C TYR A 91 -7.16 -13.96 -18.98
N GLU A 92 -8.07 -14.41 -19.84
CA GLU A 92 -8.87 -13.50 -20.67
C GLU A 92 -9.76 -12.60 -19.81
N LYS A 93 -10.49 -13.15 -18.83
CA LYS A 93 -11.32 -12.34 -17.93
C LYS A 93 -10.52 -11.36 -17.11
N TYR A 94 -9.33 -11.76 -16.63
CA TYR A 94 -8.47 -10.87 -15.85
C TYR A 94 -7.89 -9.76 -16.72
N LYS A 95 -7.47 -10.09 -17.94
CA LYS A 95 -7.01 -9.12 -18.93
C LYS A 95 -8.10 -8.10 -19.29
N ASP A 96 -9.33 -8.56 -19.53
CA ASP A 96 -10.47 -7.69 -19.83
C ASP A 96 -10.76 -6.73 -18.67
N ALA A 97 -10.71 -7.23 -17.42
CA ALA A 97 -10.88 -6.41 -16.24
C ALA A 97 -9.79 -5.33 -16.13
N LEU A 98 -8.52 -5.70 -16.33
CA LEU A 98 -7.40 -4.75 -16.34
C LEU A 98 -7.53 -3.71 -17.45
N GLN A 99 -7.97 -4.08 -18.65
CA GLN A 99 -8.21 -3.14 -19.75
C GLN A 99 -9.34 -2.15 -19.44
N GLY A 100 -10.39 -2.61 -18.76
CA GLY A 100 -11.44 -1.73 -18.24
C GLY A 100 -10.90 -0.70 -17.26
N GLU A 101 -10.09 -1.13 -16.30
CA GLU A 101 -9.45 -0.25 -15.31
C GLU A 101 -8.47 0.73 -15.98
N ILE A 102 -7.64 0.27 -16.92
CA ILE A 102 -6.75 1.14 -17.72
C ILE A 102 -7.54 2.23 -18.43
N SER A 103 -8.66 1.86 -19.05
CA SER A 103 -9.50 2.81 -19.78
C SER A 103 -10.10 3.86 -18.83
N TYR A 104 -10.54 3.44 -17.65
CA TYR A 104 -11.02 4.34 -16.59
C TYR A 104 -9.92 5.29 -16.11
N LEU A 105 -8.74 4.77 -15.77
CA LEU A 105 -7.62 5.55 -15.28
C LEU A 105 -7.10 6.55 -16.32
N ARG A 106 -7.04 6.18 -17.60
CA ARG A 106 -6.67 7.11 -18.69
C ARG A 106 -7.66 8.25 -18.84
N LYS A 107 -8.95 7.98 -18.64
CA LYS A 107 -9.99 9.00 -18.74
C LYS A 107 -10.04 9.94 -17.54
N ASN A 108 -9.81 9.41 -16.33
CA ASN A 108 -10.03 10.11 -15.06
C ASN A 108 -8.74 10.41 -14.30
N GLY A 109 -7.61 9.82 -14.69
CA GLY A 109 -6.30 10.02 -14.09
C GLY A 109 -5.40 10.94 -14.93
N GLY A 110 -4.17 11.14 -14.48
CA GLY A 110 -3.16 11.89 -15.23
C GLY A 110 -3.33 13.40 -15.20
N LYS A 111 -4.12 13.93 -14.27
CA LYS A 111 -4.16 15.40 -14.04
C LYS A 111 -2.77 15.85 -13.56
N LYS A 112 -2.35 17.00 -14.08
CA LYS A 112 -1.15 17.65 -13.57
C LYS A 112 -1.39 18.14 -12.14
N GLN A 113 -0.40 17.87 -11.30
CA GLN A 113 -0.36 18.33 -9.91
C GLN A 113 0.95 19.06 -9.68
N SER A 114 0.87 20.24 -9.09
CA SER A 114 2.04 21.01 -8.71
C SER A 114 2.56 20.54 -7.36
N LEU A 115 3.87 20.36 -7.28
CA LEU A 115 4.60 20.03 -6.08
C LEU A 115 5.60 21.14 -5.78
N PHE A 116 5.85 21.38 -4.51
CA PHE A 116 6.63 22.52 -4.01
C PHE A 116 7.76 22.08 -3.10
N ASP A 117 8.65 23.00 -2.78
CA ASP A 117 9.72 22.84 -1.78
C ASP A 117 10.55 21.57 -1.96
N GLY A 118 10.89 21.28 -3.22
CA GLY A 118 11.65 20.09 -3.59
C GLY A 118 13.07 20.09 -3.02
N LYS A 119 13.46 19.01 -2.36
CA LYS A 119 14.79 18.81 -1.79
C LYS A 119 15.40 17.50 -2.26
N LEU A 120 16.66 17.54 -2.68
CA LEU A 120 17.42 16.33 -2.95
C LEU A 120 17.70 15.59 -1.65
N ILE A 121 17.20 14.34 -1.54
CA ILE A 121 17.45 13.47 -0.39
C ILE A 121 18.73 12.68 -0.62
N GLU A 122 18.83 11.98 -1.77
CA GLU A 122 19.89 11.02 -2.04
C GLU A 122 20.14 10.86 -3.54
N PHE A 123 21.36 10.46 -3.89
CA PHE A 123 21.69 9.92 -5.21
C PHE A 123 22.20 8.50 -5.06
N LYS A 124 21.48 7.53 -5.59
CA LYS A 124 21.78 6.11 -5.45
C LYS A 124 21.48 5.33 -6.72
N LYS A 125 22.40 4.46 -7.13
CA LYS A 125 22.24 3.58 -8.31
C LYS A 125 21.87 4.33 -9.59
N GLY A 126 22.43 5.53 -9.80
CA GLY A 126 22.17 6.33 -11.01
C GLY A 126 20.81 7.06 -11.00
N LYS A 127 20.12 7.12 -9.88
CA LYS A 127 18.85 7.83 -9.70
C LYS A 127 18.95 8.85 -8.58
N TYR A 128 18.28 9.98 -8.75
CA TYR A 128 18.12 11.03 -7.76
C TYR A 128 16.77 10.82 -7.05
N ILE A 129 16.79 10.91 -5.74
CA ILE A 129 15.60 10.83 -4.89
C ILE A 129 15.32 12.20 -4.30
N TYR A 130 14.11 12.68 -4.52
CA TYR A 130 13.64 13.99 -4.09
C TYR A 130 12.42 13.87 -3.19
N SER A 131 12.33 14.76 -2.19
CA SER A 131 11.12 15.00 -1.43
C SER A 131 10.48 16.29 -1.91
N PHE A 132 9.17 16.30 -2.04
CA PHE A 132 8.37 17.48 -2.36
C PHE A 132 7.19 17.56 -1.41
N GLU A 133 6.64 18.78 -1.24
CA GLU A 133 5.39 19.02 -0.54
C GLU A 133 4.26 19.25 -1.57
N SER A 134 3.04 18.88 -1.19
CA SER A 134 1.82 19.10 -1.95
C SER A 134 0.80 19.88 -1.13
N ASP A 135 -0.08 20.62 -1.78
CA ASP A 135 -1.22 21.26 -1.12
C ASP A 135 -2.36 20.27 -0.86
N ASP A 136 -2.44 19.23 -1.68
CA ASP A 136 -3.42 18.15 -1.57
C ASP A 136 -2.80 16.91 -0.91
N GLU A 137 -3.61 16.16 -0.15
CA GLU A 137 -3.23 14.83 0.33
C GLU A 137 -3.13 13.86 -0.87
N LEU A 138 -1.91 13.39 -1.13
CA LEU A 138 -1.63 12.49 -2.23
C LEU A 138 -1.55 11.04 -1.76
N SER A 139 -2.19 10.16 -2.53
CA SER A 139 -2.17 8.71 -2.27
C SER A 139 -1.95 7.95 -3.58
N TYR A 140 -0.70 7.72 -3.90
CA TYR A 140 -0.31 6.91 -5.06
C TYR A 140 0.39 5.64 -4.60
N PRO A 141 0.17 4.50 -5.27
CA PRO A 141 0.95 3.30 -5.05
C PRO A 141 2.43 3.57 -5.31
N GLU A 142 3.30 2.99 -4.50
CA GLU A 142 4.75 3.02 -4.73
C GLU A 142 5.11 2.38 -6.07
N GLY A 143 6.10 2.95 -6.76
CA GLY A 143 6.47 2.53 -8.10
C GLY A 143 5.57 3.11 -9.20
N THR A 144 4.53 3.91 -8.88
CA THR A 144 3.70 4.56 -9.89
C THR A 144 4.55 5.42 -10.81
N PRO A 145 4.56 5.16 -12.12
CA PRO A 145 5.27 5.99 -13.08
C PRO A 145 4.68 7.40 -13.12
N ILE A 146 5.56 8.38 -13.19
CA ILE A 146 5.20 9.79 -13.32
C ILE A 146 5.95 10.44 -14.47
N THR A 147 5.30 11.42 -15.07
CA THR A 147 5.94 12.42 -15.90
C THR A 147 6.16 13.66 -15.07
N ILE A 148 7.36 14.21 -15.12
CA ILE A 148 7.80 15.39 -14.37
C ILE A 148 8.05 16.52 -15.38
N TRP A 149 7.51 17.70 -15.12
CA TRP A 149 7.82 18.92 -15.87
C TRP A 149 8.59 19.88 -14.97
N HIS A 150 9.83 20.16 -15.35
CA HIS A 150 10.71 21.09 -14.66
C HIS A 150 11.41 21.97 -15.67
N ARG A 151 11.33 23.30 -15.52
CA ARG A 151 11.98 24.29 -16.41
C ARG A 151 11.75 24.06 -17.91
N GLN A 152 10.51 23.70 -18.28
CA GLN A 152 10.10 23.36 -19.67
C GLN A 152 10.63 22.01 -20.18
N GLU A 153 11.42 21.31 -19.42
CA GLU A 153 11.85 19.94 -19.75
C GLU A 153 10.86 18.92 -19.20
N LYS A 154 10.76 17.80 -19.91
CA LYS A 154 9.91 16.68 -19.56
C LYS A 154 10.77 15.49 -19.21
N GLU A 155 10.64 15.02 -17.98
CA GLU A 155 11.41 13.91 -17.44
C GLU A 155 10.51 12.78 -16.99
N GLU A 156 11.06 11.57 -16.94
CA GLU A 156 10.37 10.41 -16.38
C GLU A 156 10.87 10.14 -14.97
N GLY A 157 9.94 9.69 -14.12
CA GLY A 157 10.24 9.27 -12.77
C GLY A 157 9.24 8.25 -12.26
N SER A 158 9.38 7.91 -10.99
CA SER A 158 8.39 7.09 -10.28
C SER A 158 8.23 7.56 -8.84
N ILE A 159 7.07 7.29 -8.28
CA ILE A 159 6.76 7.58 -6.89
C ILE A 159 7.42 6.53 -6.01
N VAL A 160 8.22 6.95 -5.06
CA VAL A 160 8.86 6.10 -4.05
C VAL A 160 7.96 5.96 -2.83
N GLY A 161 7.19 7.00 -2.53
CA GLY A 161 6.22 6.98 -1.45
C GLY A 161 5.47 8.29 -1.30
N CYS A 162 4.31 8.21 -0.68
CA CYS A 162 3.51 9.34 -0.26
C CYS A 162 3.24 9.22 1.24
N GLU A 163 3.34 10.34 1.95
CA GLU A 163 3.01 10.44 3.36
C GLU A 163 2.35 11.79 3.61
N GLU A 164 1.05 11.76 3.83
CA GLU A 164 0.23 12.97 3.95
C GLU A 164 0.42 13.91 2.75
N PHE A 165 1.05 15.07 2.97
CA PHE A 165 1.32 16.09 1.96
C PHE A 165 2.75 16.00 1.39
N THR A 166 3.54 15.02 1.82
CA THR A 166 4.90 14.82 1.35
C THR A 166 4.93 13.69 0.33
N ILE A 167 5.53 13.91 -0.83
CA ILE A 167 5.76 12.90 -1.86
C ILE A 167 7.25 12.72 -2.09
N ILE A 168 7.68 11.47 -2.15
CA ILE A 168 9.05 11.11 -2.49
C ILE A 168 9.03 10.52 -3.90
N ILE A 169 9.85 11.08 -4.78
CA ILE A 169 9.99 10.63 -6.17
C ILE A 169 11.42 10.26 -6.48
N GLU A 170 11.59 9.33 -7.42
CA GLU A 170 12.89 9.05 -8.03
C GLU A 170 12.87 9.37 -9.51
N THR A 171 14.01 9.89 -10.02
CA THR A 171 14.23 10.16 -11.44
C THR A 171 15.70 10.01 -11.80
N LYS A 172 16.00 9.80 -13.08
CA LYS A 172 17.37 9.84 -13.59
C LYS A 172 17.88 11.27 -13.82
N ALA A 173 16.95 12.22 -13.95
CA ALA A 173 17.27 13.61 -14.18
C ALA A 173 17.72 14.32 -12.90
N LYS A 174 18.77 15.13 -13.01
CA LYS A 174 19.24 15.98 -11.92
C LYS A 174 18.47 17.30 -11.94
N LEU A 175 17.42 17.42 -11.09
CA LEU A 175 16.56 18.61 -11.04
C LEU A 175 17.19 19.79 -10.27
N GLY A 176 18.16 19.54 -9.41
CA GLY A 176 18.81 20.54 -8.54
C GLY A 176 18.90 20.07 -7.11
N LYS A 177 19.34 20.94 -6.19
CA LYS A 177 19.34 20.65 -4.74
C LYS A 177 18.06 21.13 -4.08
N ASP A 178 17.69 22.37 -4.40
CA ASP A 178 16.49 23.04 -3.91
C ASP A 178 15.65 23.44 -5.13
N ILE A 179 14.42 22.97 -5.19
CA ILE A 179 13.55 23.09 -6.35
C ILE A 179 12.27 23.76 -5.88
N PRO A 180 12.00 25.03 -6.30
CA PRO A 180 10.82 25.76 -5.84
C PRO A 180 9.50 25.03 -6.17
N SER A 181 9.39 24.52 -7.40
CA SER A 181 8.20 23.76 -7.83
C SER A 181 8.49 22.91 -9.06
N ILE A 182 7.70 21.85 -9.19
CA ILE A 182 7.56 21.04 -10.40
C ILE A 182 6.09 20.71 -10.61
N ASP A 183 5.74 20.33 -11.83
CA ASP A 183 4.48 19.67 -12.10
C ASP A 183 4.72 18.19 -12.33
N ILE A 184 3.84 17.35 -11.81
CA ILE A 184 3.85 15.91 -12.10
C ILE A 184 2.51 15.46 -12.68
N SER A 185 2.52 14.35 -13.40
CA SER A 185 1.32 13.60 -13.77
C SER A 185 1.56 12.13 -13.49
N ALA A 186 0.77 11.54 -12.61
CA ALA A 186 0.83 10.12 -12.32
C ALA A 186 0.13 9.30 -13.41
N GLU A 187 0.79 8.22 -13.84
CA GLU A 187 0.32 7.34 -14.93
C GLU A 187 0.18 5.88 -14.44
N PRO A 188 -0.70 5.61 -13.45
CA PRO A 188 -0.83 4.28 -12.83
C PRO A 188 -1.24 3.18 -13.83
N TRP A 189 -1.89 3.54 -14.94
CA TRP A 189 -2.23 2.58 -16.00
C TRP A 189 -1.01 1.92 -16.66
N ARG A 190 0.18 2.54 -16.61
CA ARG A 190 1.41 1.92 -17.13
C ARG A 190 1.76 0.64 -16.37
N LEU A 191 1.55 0.62 -15.03
CA LEU A 191 1.78 -0.59 -14.22
C LEU A 191 0.82 -1.72 -14.64
N LEU A 192 -0.43 -1.38 -14.91
CA LEU A 192 -1.44 -2.36 -15.35
C LEU A 192 -1.13 -2.88 -16.76
N ASN A 193 -0.63 -2.03 -17.67
CA ASN A 193 -0.16 -2.50 -18.98
C ASN A 193 1.01 -3.50 -18.84
N SER A 194 2.01 -3.19 -18.00
CA SER A 194 3.12 -4.12 -17.73
C SER A 194 2.63 -5.42 -17.09
N LEU A 195 1.57 -5.37 -16.26
CA LEU A 195 0.95 -6.55 -15.70
C LEU A 195 0.29 -7.41 -16.80
N ILE A 196 -0.43 -6.81 -17.75
CA ILE A 196 -1.02 -7.52 -18.90
C ILE A 196 0.06 -8.21 -19.73
N GLU A 197 1.18 -7.52 -20.02
CA GLU A 197 2.31 -8.10 -20.73
C GLU A 197 2.86 -9.34 -20.02
N ARG A 198 3.09 -9.24 -18.70
CA ARG A 198 3.56 -10.35 -17.88
C ARG A 198 2.56 -11.51 -17.82
N LEU A 199 1.27 -11.22 -17.69
CA LEU A 199 0.22 -12.24 -17.74
C LEU A 199 0.21 -12.99 -19.08
N THR A 200 0.47 -12.30 -20.19
CA THR A 200 0.57 -12.91 -21.50
C THR A 200 1.74 -13.89 -21.59
N ILE A 201 2.89 -13.54 -21.00
CA ILE A 201 4.06 -14.45 -20.92
C ILE A 201 3.74 -15.65 -20.02
N MET A 202 3.13 -15.43 -18.84
CA MET A 202 2.77 -16.49 -17.89
C MET A 202 1.71 -17.46 -18.43
N LYS A 203 0.88 -17.02 -19.37
CA LYS A 203 -0.13 -17.87 -20.03
C LYS A 203 0.52 -19.04 -20.79
N SER A 204 1.69 -18.83 -21.39
CA SER A 204 2.42 -19.88 -22.12
C SER A 204 3.02 -20.95 -21.21
N GLU A 205 3.38 -20.58 -19.97
CA GLU A 205 4.02 -21.46 -18.99
C GLU A 205 3.39 -21.33 -17.58
N PRO A 206 2.13 -21.80 -17.40
CA PRO A 206 1.46 -21.65 -16.11
C PRO A 206 2.09 -22.52 -15.05
N SER A 207 2.45 -21.92 -13.90
CA SER A 207 2.98 -22.66 -12.77
C SER A 207 1.94 -23.59 -12.14
N GLN A 208 2.38 -24.71 -11.54
CA GLN A 208 1.48 -25.65 -10.85
C GLN A 208 0.73 -24.96 -9.70
N ILE A 209 1.41 -24.06 -8.97
CA ILE A 209 0.79 -23.28 -7.88
C ILE A 209 -0.39 -22.47 -8.37
N VAL A 210 -0.23 -21.77 -9.51
CA VAL A 210 -1.31 -20.96 -10.10
C VAL A 210 -2.47 -21.83 -10.56
N LYS A 211 -2.20 -23.00 -11.14
CA LYS A 211 -3.24 -23.95 -11.55
C LYS A 211 -4.05 -24.44 -10.34
N SER A 212 -3.37 -24.88 -9.27
CA SER A 212 -4.03 -25.35 -8.06
C SER A 212 -4.87 -24.24 -7.42
N LEU A 213 -4.35 -23.02 -7.36
CA LEU A 213 -5.04 -21.88 -6.75
C LEU A 213 -6.33 -21.50 -7.50
N ILE A 214 -6.28 -21.51 -8.84
CA ILE A 214 -7.35 -20.96 -9.69
C ILE A 214 -8.37 -22.03 -10.12
N CYS A 215 -7.89 -23.23 -10.44
CA CYS A 215 -8.73 -24.27 -11.04
C CYS A 215 -9.21 -25.33 -10.05
N GLU A 216 -8.39 -25.67 -9.04
CA GLU A 216 -8.69 -26.76 -8.10
C GLU A 216 -9.40 -26.27 -6.84
N GLY A 217 -9.27 -24.98 -6.54
CA GLY A 217 -9.76 -24.38 -5.31
C GLY A 217 -8.91 -24.76 -4.08
N THR A 218 -9.30 -24.27 -2.92
CA THR A 218 -8.61 -24.52 -1.65
C THR A 218 -9.57 -25.18 -0.67
N ASN A 219 -9.12 -26.23 0.01
CA ASN A 219 -9.83 -26.76 1.18
C ASN A 219 -9.53 -25.84 2.36
N SER A 220 -10.55 -25.19 2.91
CA SER A 220 -10.41 -24.39 4.13
C SER A 220 -10.42 -25.31 5.32
N ILE A 221 -9.39 -25.25 6.17
CA ILE A 221 -9.42 -25.82 7.50
C ILE A 221 -9.89 -24.67 8.42
N ASP A 222 -11.14 -24.74 8.85
CA ASP A 222 -11.66 -23.79 9.85
C ASP A 222 -11.15 -24.20 11.23
N GLN A 223 -10.30 -23.36 11.80
CA GLN A 223 -9.76 -23.53 13.15
C GLN A 223 -10.20 -22.40 14.07
N SER A 224 -11.45 -21.96 13.91
CA SER A 224 -12.02 -20.85 14.68
C SER A 224 -12.00 -21.04 16.21
N ASP A 225 -11.87 -22.28 16.68
CA ASP A 225 -11.94 -22.64 18.11
C ASP A 225 -10.59 -22.88 18.78
N THR A 226 -9.47 -22.60 18.11
CA THR A 226 -8.14 -22.79 18.69
C THR A 226 -7.62 -21.53 19.38
N GLU A 227 -6.91 -21.71 20.51
CA GLU A 227 -6.15 -20.62 21.13
C GLU A 227 -5.20 -19.98 20.10
N ILE A 228 -5.00 -18.67 20.17
CA ILE A 228 -4.18 -17.91 19.22
C ILE A 228 -2.80 -18.52 19.03
N SER A 229 -2.17 -19.00 20.11
CA SER A 229 -0.86 -19.66 20.06
C SER A 229 -0.88 -20.95 19.22
N ARG A 230 -1.89 -21.78 19.40
CA ARG A 230 -2.06 -23.02 18.62
C ARG A 230 -2.33 -22.74 17.17
N GLY A 231 -3.13 -21.71 16.85
CA GLY A 231 -3.38 -21.29 15.48
C GLY A 231 -2.12 -20.82 14.76
N GLN A 232 -1.23 -20.09 15.45
CA GLN A 232 0.06 -19.67 14.90
C GLN A 232 0.98 -20.85 14.61
N ASP A 233 1.11 -21.80 15.54
CA ASP A 233 1.98 -22.98 15.37
C ASP A 233 1.44 -23.90 14.27
N THR A 234 0.12 -24.04 14.17
CA THR A 234 -0.52 -24.77 13.07
C THR A 234 -0.21 -24.12 11.73
N ALA A 235 -0.28 -22.79 11.61
CA ALA A 235 0.04 -22.07 10.36
C ALA A 235 1.51 -22.31 9.96
N VAL A 236 2.44 -22.31 10.93
CA VAL A 236 3.84 -22.65 10.67
C VAL A 236 3.97 -24.09 10.15
N LYS A 237 3.34 -25.07 10.80
CA LYS A 237 3.36 -26.46 10.36
C LYS A 237 2.80 -26.61 8.94
N MET A 238 1.64 -26.04 8.66
CA MET A 238 0.99 -26.10 7.35
C MET A 238 1.83 -25.48 6.24
N SER A 239 2.65 -24.46 6.52
CA SER A 239 3.54 -23.86 5.51
C SER A 239 4.57 -24.83 4.95
N PHE A 240 4.92 -25.91 5.66
CA PHE A 240 5.79 -26.99 5.18
C PHE A 240 5.04 -28.15 4.55
N GLU A 241 3.81 -28.40 4.98
CA GLU A 241 3.03 -29.55 4.55
C GLU A 241 2.19 -29.28 3.31
N GLN A 242 1.87 -28.01 3.05
CA GLN A 242 0.96 -27.60 1.99
C GLN A 242 1.65 -26.76 0.92
N LEU A 243 1.27 -26.97 -0.34
CA LEU A 243 1.75 -26.16 -1.46
C LEU A 243 1.33 -24.67 -1.32
N ILE A 244 0.15 -24.43 -0.76
CA ILE A 244 -0.42 -23.11 -0.53
C ILE A 244 -1.06 -23.09 0.86
N THR A 245 -0.70 -22.10 1.67
CA THR A 245 -1.31 -21.88 2.99
C THR A 245 -1.83 -20.46 3.10
N PHE A 246 -3.12 -20.30 3.38
CA PHE A 246 -3.72 -18.99 3.68
C PHE A 246 -3.82 -18.79 5.18
N VAL A 247 -3.17 -17.74 5.68
CA VAL A 247 -3.22 -17.34 7.09
C VAL A 247 -4.12 -16.13 7.22
N TRP A 248 -5.32 -16.32 7.78
CA TRP A 248 -6.24 -15.24 8.07
C TRP A 248 -6.39 -15.01 9.57
N GLY A 249 -6.65 -13.78 9.96
CA GLY A 249 -6.94 -13.41 11.35
C GLY A 249 -7.29 -11.91 11.48
N PRO A 250 -8.12 -11.51 12.46
CA PRO A 250 -8.41 -10.12 12.76
C PRO A 250 -7.16 -9.29 13.08
N PRO A 251 -7.25 -7.95 13.09
CA PRO A 251 -6.17 -7.10 13.61
C PRO A 251 -5.76 -7.52 15.03
N GLY A 252 -4.46 -7.48 15.33
CA GLY A 252 -3.94 -7.82 16.67
C GLY A 252 -3.68 -9.30 16.93
N THR A 253 -4.11 -10.24 16.08
CA THR A 253 -3.89 -11.70 16.28
C THR A 253 -2.48 -12.19 16.02
N GLY A 254 -1.55 -11.29 15.66
CA GLY A 254 -0.15 -11.63 15.46
C GLY A 254 0.19 -12.23 14.09
N LYS A 255 -0.58 -11.93 13.02
CA LYS A 255 -0.29 -12.41 11.65
C LYS A 255 1.16 -12.14 11.21
N THR A 256 1.65 -10.92 11.41
CA THR A 256 3.03 -10.57 11.07
C THR A 256 4.05 -11.37 11.88
N GLN A 257 3.74 -11.69 13.14
CA GLN A 257 4.56 -12.56 13.99
C GLN A 257 4.60 -14.00 13.44
N THR A 258 3.45 -14.50 13.01
CA THR A 258 3.32 -15.82 12.40
C THR A 258 4.11 -15.91 11.10
N LEU A 259 3.97 -14.91 10.21
CA LEU A 259 4.74 -14.86 8.95
C LEU A 259 6.24 -14.77 9.20
N ALA A 260 6.68 -14.02 10.21
CA ALA A 260 8.09 -13.95 10.58
C ALA A 260 8.62 -15.30 11.12
N LYS A 261 7.83 -16.02 11.92
CA LYS A 261 8.16 -17.40 12.38
C LYS A 261 8.26 -18.35 11.19
N ILE A 262 7.31 -18.30 10.25
CA ILE A 262 7.34 -19.12 9.03
C ILE A 262 8.62 -18.84 8.24
N ALA A 263 8.91 -17.56 7.95
CA ALA A 263 10.09 -17.18 7.20
C ALA A 263 11.40 -17.67 7.87
N LEU A 264 11.51 -17.46 9.19
CA LEU A 264 12.70 -17.91 9.94
C LEU A 264 12.87 -19.43 9.89
N LYS A 265 11.79 -20.20 10.06
CA LYS A 265 11.83 -21.65 9.99
C LYS A 265 12.27 -22.17 8.62
N HIS A 266 11.78 -21.56 7.51
CA HIS A 266 12.24 -21.91 6.18
C HIS A 266 13.72 -21.54 5.96
N ILE A 267 14.20 -20.41 6.50
CA ILE A 267 15.61 -20.02 6.46
C ILE A 267 16.48 -21.00 7.26
N GLU A 268 16.03 -21.44 8.44
CA GLU A 268 16.72 -22.45 9.26
C GLU A 268 16.87 -23.80 8.51
N ASN A 269 15.93 -24.09 7.59
CA ASN A 269 15.98 -25.26 6.70
C ASN A 269 16.75 -25.01 5.40
N GLU A 270 17.52 -23.92 5.32
CA GLU A 270 18.31 -23.51 4.14
C GLU A 270 17.47 -23.22 2.89
N GLU A 271 16.18 -22.92 3.07
CA GLU A 271 15.27 -22.59 1.98
C GLU A 271 15.29 -21.09 1.66
N LYS A 272 15.07 -20.75 0.38
CA LYS A 272 14.99 -19.36 -0.06
C LYS A 272 13.59 -18.81 0.16
N VAL A 273 13.47 -17.70 0.89
CA VAL A 273 12.20 -17.06 1.23
C VAL A 273 12.08 -15.72 0.51
N LEU A 274 10.99 -15.52 -0.24
CA LEU A 274 10.60 -14.23 -0.82
C LEU A 274 9.39 -13.70 -0.07
N MET A 275 9.57 -12.57 0.63
CA MET A 275 8.47 -11.86 1.30
C MET A 275 8.02 -10.67 0.45
N LEU A 276 6.75 -10.65 0.09
CA LEU A 276 6.13 -9.58 -0.68
C LEU A 276 5.02 -8.91 0.12
N SER A 277 4.90 -7.60 -0.01
CA SER A 277 3.77 -6.86 0.52
C SER A 277 3.39 -5.70 -0.40
N TYR A 278 2.17 -5.21 -0.20
CA TYR A 278 1.64 -4.05 -0.91
C TYR A 278 2.38 -2.75 -0.57
N SER A 279 2.92 -2.63 0.64
CA SER A 279 3.60 -1.40 1.09
C SER A 279 4.99 -1.68 1.66
N ASN A 280 5.89 -0.70 1.54
CA ASN A 280 7.21 -0.73 2.14
C ASN A 280 7.16 -0.83 3.67
N VAL A 281 6.22 -0.13 4.31
CA VAL A 281 6.02 -0.20 5.78
C VAL A 281 5.76 -1.63 6.25
N SER A 282 4.93 -2.38 5.52
CA SER A 282 4.64 -3.78 5.86
C SER A 282 5.86 -4.69 5.66
N VAL A 283 6.64 -4.47 4.59
CA VAL A 283 7.90 -5.21 4.37
C VAL A 283 8.90 -4.89 5.47
N ASP A 284 9.07 -3.61 5.79
CA ASP A 284 9.98 -3.15 6.85
C ASP A 284 9.61 -3.76 8.21
N GLY A 285 8.31 -3.74 8.55
CA GLY A 285 7.80 -4.38 9.76
C GLY A 285 8.02 -5.89 9.80
N ALA A 286 7.91 -6.57 8.67
CA ALA A 286 8.17 -7.99 8.56
C ALA A 286 9.67 -8.31 8.74
N VAL A 287 10.55 -7.57 8.07
CA VAL A 287 12.01 -7.72 8.19
C VAL A 287 12.46 -7.50 9.64
N LYS A 288 12.02 -6.41 10.29
CA LYS A 288 12.32 -6.16 11.72
C LYS A 288 11.86 -7.30 12.62
N ARG A 289 10.70 -7.88 12.33
CA ARG A 289 10.15 -8.97 13.14
C ARG A 289 10.96 -10.25 12.97
N VAL A 290 11.38 -10.58 11.74
CA VAL A 290 12.26 -11.72 11.47
C VAL A 290 13.60 -11.50 12.15
N ALA A 291 14.20 -10.32 12.03
CA ALA A 291 15.44 -9.94 12.68
C ALA A 291 15.38 -10.09 14.19
N LYS A 292 14.31 -9.59 14.81
CA LYS A 292 14.11 -9.71 16.27
C LYS A 292 13.98 -11.16 16.74
N LEU A 293 13.32 -12.02 15.96
CA LEU A 293 13.18 -13.45 16.29
C LEU A 293 14.49 -14.22 16.14
N ALA A 294 15.26 -13.86 15.13
CA ALA A 294 16.50 -14.52 14.81
C ALA A 294 17.66 -14.14 15.76
N GLY A 295 17.62 -12.94 16.34
CA GLY A 295 18.70 -12.44 17.20
C GLY A 295 20.05 -12.49 16.48
N ASP A 296 21.10 -12.89 17.20
CA ASP A 296 22.47 -12.94 16.68
C ASP A 296 22.76 -14.20 15.83
N THR A 297 21.76 -15.05 15.58
CA THR A 297 21.95 -16.31 14.83
C THR A 297 22.05 -16.09 13.32
N ILE A 298 21.64 -14.93 12.82
CA ILE A 298 21.67 -14.61 11.40
C ILE A 298 22.99 -13.94 11.01
N LYS A 299 23.64 -14.52 10.00
CA LYS A 299 24.86 -13.98 9.41
C LYS A 299 24.54 -12.80 8.50
N PRO A 300 25.46 -11.81 8.40
CA PRO A 300 25.33 -10.73 7.42
C PRO A 300 25.14 -11.26 5.98
N GLY A 301 24.29 -10.61 5.20
CA GLY A 301 24.03 -10.96 3.79
C GLY A 301 22.97 -12.06 3.57
N ILE A 302 22.37 -12.61 4.63
CA ILE A 302 21.26 -13.59 4.49
C ILE A 302 19.97 -12.88 4.07
N PHE A 303 19.76 -11.62 4.51
CA PHE A 303 18.61 -10.83 4.14
C PHE A 303 18.94 -9.80 3.07
N VAL A 304 18.04 -9.64 2.12
CA VAL A 304 18.09 -8.56 1.12
C VAL A 304 16.77 -7.82 1.16
N ARG A 305 16.79 -6.54 1.56
CA ARG A 305 15.64 -5.65 1.46
C ARG A 305 15.71 -4.91 0.11
N TYR A 306 14.76 -5.21 -0.79
CA TYR A 306 14.65 -4.53 -2.08
C TYR A 306 13.65 -3.37 -2.00
N GLY A 307 14.01 -2.21 -2.56
CA GLY A 307 13.23 -0.98 -2.54
C GLY A 307 13.69 0.01 -1.46
N TYR A 308 13.00 1.15 -1.35
CA TYR A 308 13.34 2.19 -0.39
C TYR A 308 12.73 1.89 1.00
N PRO A 309 13.53 1.71 2.06
CA PRO A 309 12.99 1.48 3.39
C PRO A 309 12.35 2.77 3.93
N LYS A 310 11.13 2.68 4.44
CA LYS A 310 10.49 3.76 5.19
C LYS A 310 11.05 3.89 6.59
N ASP A 311 11.45 2.77 7.16
CA ASP A 311 12.01 2.71 8.50
C ASP A 311 13.52 2.87 8.45
N LYS A 312 14.01 4.03 8.91
CA LYS A 312 15.45 4.36 8.94
C LYS A 312 16.26 3.44 9.84
N GLU A 313 15.65 2.80 10.85
CA GLU A 313 16.35 1.84 11.71
C GLU A 313 16.84 0.62 10.93
N LEU A 314 16.17 0.26 9.83
CA LEU A 314 16.61 -0.83 8.97
C LEU A 314 17.98 -0.58 8.32
N LEU A 315 18.32 0.68 8.08
CA LEU A 315 19.62 1.04 7.50
C LEU A 315 20.80 0.77 8.45
N ASN A 316 20.50 0.61 9.74
CA ASN A 316 21.49 0.33 10.78
C ASN A 316 21.60 -1.15 11.15
N LEU A 317 20.81 -2.01 10.49
CA LEU A 317 20.87 -3.45 10.74
C LEU A 317 22.06 -4.08 10.00
N ASN A 318 22.99 -4.68 10.73
CA ASN A 318 24.25 -5.22 10.21
C ASN A 318 24.10 -6.47 9.30
N PHE A 319 22.89 -6.93 9.05
CA PHE A 319 22.59 -8.12 8.24
C PHE A 319 21.79 -7.82 6.95
N LEU A 320 21.54 -6.55 6.66
CA LEU A 320 20.91 -6.09 5.41
C LEU A 320 21.94 -5.67 4.37
#